data_59498e7d1dc3fad651e2d4408ae2f406
#
_entry.id   59498e7d1dc3fad651e2d4408ae2f406
#
_cell.length_a   1.000
_cell.length_b   1.000
_cell.length_c   1.000
_cell.angle_alpha   90.00
_cell.angle_beta   90.00
_cell.angle_gamma   90.00
#
_symmetry.space_group_name_H-M   'P 1'
#
loop_
_entity.id
_entity.type
_entity.pdbx_description
1 polymer ?
#
loop_
_entity_poly.entity_id
_entity_poly.type
_entity_poly.pdbx_seq_one_letter_code
_entity_poly.pdbx_strand_id
1 'polypeptide(L)'
;MPRLLDPTAPGLAAKLRELAAWPVLAREQGWYEADDRVDQALPFLNSELGWQDRAWGATEHGFRLLLDRFVRDGDRVLEVGAAKSWASQHLVPRGCEYVACDLLVDPVIGLGRGRFFERRAVPYLRIQADGERLPFAGGTFDVVFCVATLHHALDLRAMVDELARVVRRGGVVAALNEGTRAPYASVDNPEQAHERTLGINEHVHSMWAYLRAFGSAGLRPVRLEYAEGPEELARRRIAGRLLRLGYLPATLWALNAYPYAGLSLFARRR
;
A
#
# COMPACT_ATOMS: atom_id res chain seq x y z
N MET A 1 10.90 -15.74 -12.43
CA MET A 1 10.74 -14.90 -11.23
C MET A 1 11.53 -15.54 -10.10
N PRO A 2 12.55 -14.86 -9.56
CA PRO A 2 13.34 -15.39 -8.44
C PRO A 2 12.49 -15.46 -7.16
N ARG A 3 12.75 -16.50 -6.35
CA ARG A 3 12.18 -16.71 -5.03
C ARG A 3 13.30 -16.51 -4.00
N LEU A 4 13.20 -15.43 -3.24
CA LEU A 4 14.22 -15.02 -2.27
C LEU A 4 13.62 -15.00 -0.85
N LEU A 5 13.15 -16.16 -0.40
CA LEU A 5 12.58 -16.34 0.94
C LEU A 5 13.65 -16.97 1.85
N ASP A 6 13.78 -16.42 3.04
CA ASP A 6 14.55 -17.03 4.10
C ASP A 6 13.67 -18.03 4.86
N PRO A 7 13.90 -19.35 4.74
CA PRO A 7 13.06 -20.34 5.39
C PRO A 7 13.14 -20.30 6.93
N THR A 8 14.13 -19.61 7.47
CA THR A 8 14.31 -19.44 8.93
C THR A 8 13.66 -18.18 9.46
N ALA A 9 13.06 -17.34 8.58
CA ALA A 9 12.43 -16.10 8.99
C ALA A 9 11.26 -16.37 9.95
N PRO A 10 11.21 -15.69 11.11
CA PRO A 10 10.09 -15.79 12.03
C PRO A 10 8.77 -15.46 11.32
N GLY A 11 7.73 -16.26 11.56
CA GLY A 11 6.40 -16.02 11.00
C GLY A 11 6.22 -16.38 9.52
N LEU A 12 7.27 -16.72 8.75
CA LEU A 12 7.14 -17.06 7.33
C LEU A 12 6.12 -18.18 7.09
N ALA A 13 6.12 -19.21 7.92
CA ALA A 13 5.15 -20.31 7.79
C ALA A 13 3.70 -19.85 8.00
N ALA A 14 3.45 -18.86 8.86
CA ALA A 14 2.13 -18.27 9.05
C ALA A 14 1.72 -17.47 7.80
N LYS A 15 2.60 -16.62 7.29
CA LYS A 15 2.39 -15.85 6.07
C LYS A 15 2.12 -16.74 4.86
N LEU A 16 2.86 -17.84 4.70
CA LEU A 16 2.64 -18.79 3.60
C LEU A 16 1.30 -19.53 3.72
N ARG A 17 0.79 -19.77 4.93
CA ARG A 17 -0.57 -20.30 5.12
C ARG A 17 -1.63 -19.27 4.73
N GLU A 18 -1.45 -18.03 5.13
CA GLU A 18 -2.32 -16.91 4.76
C GLU A 18 -2.45 -16.78 3.24
N LEU A 19 -1.35 -16.91 2.50
CA LEU A 19 -1.36 -16.82 1.04
C LEU A 19 -2.31 -17.80 0.36
N ALA A 20 -2.60 -18.95 0.97
CA ALA A 20 -3.53 -19.93 0.43
C ALA A 20 -5.00 -19.47 0.51
N ALA A 21 -5.31 -18.53 1.39
CA ALA A 21 -6.65 -17.97 1.56
C ALA A 21 -6.99 -16.92 0.48
N TRP A 22 -6.00 -16.18 -0.02
CA TRP A 22 -6.23 -15.11 -0.98
C TRP A 22 -6.94 -15.52 -2.27
N PRO A 23 -6.58 -16.62 -2.96
CA PRO A 23 -7.33 -17.06 -4.13
C PRO A 23 -8.77 -17.49 -3.83
N VAL A 24 -9.07 -17.90 -2.59
CA VAL A 24 -10.43 -18.21 -2.14
C VAL A 24 -11.23 -16.93 -2.02
N LEU A 25 -10.72 -15.99 -1.25
CA LEU A 25 -11.33 -14.67 -1.07
C LEU A 25 -11.58 -13.94 -2.40
N ALA A 26 -10.60 -13.96 -3.29
CA ALA A 26 -10.69 -13.32 -4.59
C ALA A 26 -11.86 -13.86 -5.43
N ARG A 27 -12.07 -15.18 -5.40
CA ARG A 27 -13.18 -15.82 -6.12
C ARG A 27 -14.54 -15.49 -5.49
N GLU A 28 -14.60 -15.40 -4.17
CA GLU A 28 -15.85 -15.10 -3.44
C GLU A 28 -16.28 -13.65 -3.62
N GLN A 29 -15.34 -12.73 -3.64
CA GLN A 29 -15.63 -11.30 -3.73
C GLN A 29 -15.67 -10.74 -5.16
N GLY A 30 -15.21 -11.49 -6.16
CA GLY A 30 -15.33 -11.16 -7.58
C GLY A 30 -14.49 -9.97 -8.09
N TRP A 31 -13.83 -9.22 -7.20
CA TRP A 31 -13.11 -7.99 -7.57
C TRP A 31 -11.63 -8.19 -7.91
N TYR A 32 -11.15 -9.42 -7.79
CA TYR A 32 -9.78 -9.81 -8.17
C TYR A 32 -9.71 -10.67 -9.43
N GLU A 33 -10.81 -10.84 -10.16
CA GLU A 33 -10.77 -11.59 -11.40
C GLU A 33 -9.74 -11.01 -12.38
N ALA A 34 -9.18 -11.87 -13.22
CA ALA A 34 -8.30 -11.42 -14.30
C ALA A 34 -9.15 -10.79 -15.41
N ASP A 35 -9.46 -9.54 -15.26
CA ASP A 35 -10.11 -8.72 -16.29
C ASP A 35 -9.06 -7.78 -16.88
N ASP A 36 -8.74 -7.99 -18.16
CA ASP A 36 -7.73 -7.20 -18.85
C ASP A 36 -8.09 -5.70 -18.94
N ARG A 37 -9.37 -5.36 -19.03
CA ARG A 37 -9.84 -3.97 -19.06
C ARG A 37 -9.68 -3.29 -17.71
N VAL A 38 -10.05 -4.00 -16.63
CA VAL A 38 -9.86 -3.51 -15.26
C VAL A 38 -8.38 -3.38 -14.95
N ASP A 39 -7.57 -4.40 -15.26
CA ASP A 39 -6.14 -4.37 -14.99
C ASP A 39 -5.41 -3.22 -15.72
N GLN A 40 -5.85 -2.89 -16.94
CA GLN A 40 -5.31 -1.74 -17.68
C GLN A 40 -5.62 -0.40 -17.02
N ALA A 41 -6.78 -0.26 -16.40
CA ALA A 41 -7.21 0.98 -15.76
C ALA A 41 -6.65 1.14 -14.33
N LEU A 42 -6.02 0.09 -13.75
CA LEU A 42 -5.48 0.17 -12.38
C LEU A 42 -4.38 1.25 -12.25
N PRO A 43 -4.40 2.05 -11.19
CA PRO A 43 -5.40 2.11 -10.11
C PRO A 43 -6.54 3.10 -10.40
N PHE A 44 -6.64 3.64 -11.61
CA PHE A 44 -7.50 4.77 -12.00
C PHE A 44 -8.94 4.34 -12.35
N LEU A 45 -9.47 3.34 -11.64
CA LEU A 45 -10.78 2.74 -11.93
C LEU A 45 -11.94 3.75 -11.84
N ASN A 46 -11.88 4.66 -10.87
CA ASN A 46 -12.91 5.69 -10.72
C ASN A 46 -12.87 6.69 -11.88
N SER A 47 -11.68 7.14 -12.26
CA SER A 47 -11.53 8.14 -13.33
C SER A 47 -11.63 7.53 -14.73
N GLU A 48 -11.17 6.30 -14.96
CA GLU A 48 -11.13 5.70 -16.29
C GLU A 48 -12.36 4.83 -16.61
N LEU A 49 -12.92 4.14 -15.61
CA LEU A 49 -14.07 3.25 -15.80
C LEU A 49 -15.37 3.78 -15.18
N GLY A 50 -15.32 4.95 -14.52
CA GLY A 50 -16.48 5.56 -13.89
C GLY A 50 -16.95 4.86 -12.62
N TRP A 51 -16.08 4.07 -11.98
CA TRP A 51 -16.38 3.45 -10.69
C TRP A 51 -16.55 4.51 -9.63
N GLN A 52 -17.31 4.19 -8.58
CA GLN A 52 -17.49 5.06 -7.41
C GLN A 52 -17.07 4.31 -6.15
N ASP A 53 -15.91 3.69 -6.21
CA ASP A 53 -15.34 2.92 -5.11
C ASP A 53 -14.42 3.79 -4.27
N ARG A 54 -14.64 3.83 -2.94
CA ARG A 54 -13.87 4.66 -2.01
C ARG A 54 -12.42 4.21 -1.87
N ALA A 55 -12.20 2.90 -1.80
CA ALA A 55 -10.86 2.34 -1.62
C ALA A 55 -10.01 2.57 -2.87
N TRP A 56 -10.59 2.35 -4.05
CA TRP A 56 -9.91 2.65 -5.32
C TRP A 56 -9.71 4.16 -5.51
N GLY A 57 -10.68 5.00 -5.14
CA GLY A 57 -10.50 6.46 -5.19
C GLY A 57 -9.36 6.95 -4.30
N ALA A 58 -9.20 6.37 -3.12
CA ALA A 58 -8.08 6.66 -2.23
C ALA A 58 -6.73 6.19 -2.79
N THR A 59 -6.70 4.98 -3.36
CA THR A 59 -5.51 4.42 -4.02
C THR A 59 -5.11 5.27 -5.21
N GLU A 60 -6.06 5.63 -6.07
CA GLU A 60 -5.86 6.52 -7.21
C GLU A 60 -5.25 7.86 -6.78
N HIS A 61 -5.84 8.51 -5.78
CA HIS A 61 -5.35 9.79 -5.26
C HIS A 61 -3.92 9.68 -4.72
N GLY A 62 -3.66 8.70 -3.85
CA GLY A 62 -2.35 8.47 -3.27
C GLY A 62 -1.28 8.15 -4.32
N PHE A 63 -1.62 7.30 -5.30
CA PHE A 63 -0.69 6.92 -6.35
C PHE A 63 -0.41 8.06 -7.32
N ARG A 64 -1.42 8.85 -7.71
CA ARG A 64 -1.23 10.06 -8.51
C ARG A 64 -0.28 11.04 -7.81
N LEU A 65 -0.49 11.26 -6.51
CA LEU A 65 0.39 12.11 -5.71
C LEU A 65 1.83 11.57 -5.63
N LEU A 66 2.01 10.23 -5.52
CA LEU A 66 3.31 9.58 -5.57
C LEU A 66 4.01 9.90 -6.89
N LEU A 67 3.34 9.69 -8.03
CA LEU A 67 3.89 9.93 -9.37
C LEU A 67 4.26 11.39 -9.59
N ASP A 68 3.42 12.33 -9.15
CA ASP A 68 3.57 13.76 -9.46
C ASP A 68 4.60 14.46 -8.58
N ARG A 69 4.78 13.99 -7.33
CA ARG A 69 5.56 14.72 -6.33
C ARG A 69 6.82 14.01 -5.86
N PHE A 70 6.88 12.70 -6.01
CA PHE A 70 7.93 11.91 -5.35
C PHE A 70 8.70 11.00 -6.28
N VAL A 71 8.15 10.61 -7.42
CA VAL A 71 8.84 9.80 -8.45
C VAL A 71 9.37 10.71 -9.56
N ARG A 72 10.63 10.53 -9.90
CA ARG A 72 11.28 11.15 -11.05
C ARG A 72 11.52 10.12 -12.13
N ASP A 73 11.60 10.55 -13.37
CA ASP A 73 11.95 9.68 -14.48
C ASP A 73 13.36 9.11 -14.26
N GLY A 74 13.51 7.81 -14.46
CA GLY A 74 14.75 7.09 -14.22
C GLY A 74 15.01 6.66 -12.76
N ASP A 75 14.13 6.97 -11.81
CA ASP A 75 14.28 6.51 -10.42
C ASP A 75 14.28 4.98 -10.32
N ARG A 76 15.01 4.44 -9.33
CA ARG A 76 14.89 3.06 -8.86
C ARG A 76 13.72 2.96 -7.89
N VAL A 77 12.69 2.25 -8.28
CA VAL A 77 11.44 2.17 -7.53
C VAL A 77 11.14 0.74 -7.10
N LEU A 78 10.93 0.52 -5.80
CA LEU A 78 10.48 -0.74 -5.23
C LEU A 78 9.03 -0.62 -4.79
N GLU A 79 8.18 -1.53 -5.25
CA GLU A 79 6.85 -1.76 -4.69
C GLU A 79 6.88 -3.03 -3.83
N VAL A 80 6.44 -2.92 -2.57
CA VAL A 80 6.31 -4.03 -1.63
C VAL A 80 4.82 -4.32 -1.42
N GLY A 81 4.42 -5.59 -1.53
CA GLY A 81 3.02 -5.96 -1.62
C GLY A 81 2.43 -5.61 -2.98
N ALA A 82 3.18 -5.90 -4.05
CA ALA A 82 2.87 -5.46 -5.40
C ALA A 82 1.69 -6.20 -6.06
N ALA A 83 1.21 -7.29 -5.45
CA ALA A 83 0.13 -8.12 -5.96
C ALA A 83 0.27 -8.35 -7.48
N LYS A 84 -0.66 -7.86 -8.30
CA LYS A 84 -0.63 -7.94 -9.76
C LYS A 84 0.51 -7.13 -10.41
N SER A 85 1.23 -6.28 -9.66
CA SER A 85 2.27 -5.34 -10.15
C SER A 85 1.78 -4.35 -11.21
N TRP A 86 0.55 -3.87 -11.06
CA TRP A 86 -0.08 -2.92 -11.98
C TRP A 86 0.67 -1.58 -12.08
N ALA A 87 1.41 -1.17 -11.04
CA ALA A 87 2.16 0.07 -11.05
C ALA A 87 3.25 0.11 -12.14
N SER A 88 3.68 -1.07 -12.63
CA SER A 88 4.65 -1.18 -13.73
C SER A 88 4.22 -0.40 -14.97
N GLN A 89 2.93 -0.39 -15.31
CA GLN A 89 2.43 0.30 -16.50
C GLN A 89 2.56 1.84 -16.44
N HIS A 90 2.77 2.39 -15.26
CA HIS A 90 2.94 3.82 -15.02
C HIS A 90 4.40 4.22 -14.75
N LEU A 91 5.20 3.32 -14.19
CA LEU A 91 6.58 3.59 -13.79
C LEU A 91 7.59 3.22 -14.88
N VAL A 92 7.41 2.07 -15.53
CA VAL A 92 8.34 1.60 -16.57
C VAL A 92 8.40 2.54 -17.77
N PRO A 93 7.28 3.09 -18.31
CA PRO A 93 7.32 4.08 -19.41
C PRO A 93 8.02 5.39 -19.04
N ARG A 94 8.18 5.70 -17.76
CA ARG A 94 8.96 6.85 -17.27
C ARG A 94 10.46 6.54 -17.16
N GLY A 95 10.90 5.38 -17.64
CA GLY A 95 12.28 4.94 -17.53
C GLY A 95 12.71 4.49 -16.13
N CYS A 96 11.77 4.33 -15.19
CA CYS A 96 12.08 3.86 -13.85
C CYS A 96 12.56 2.41 -13.86
N GLU A 97 13.60 2.13 -13.08
CA GLU A 97 14.02 0.76 -12.75
C GLU A 97 13.05 0.20 -11.69
N TYR A 98 11.90 -0.32 -12.16
CA TYR A 98 10.84 -0.80 -11.27
C TYR A 98 11.05 -2.25 -10.85
N VAL A 99 10.91 -2.50 -9.55
CA VAL A 99 10.93 -3.84 -8.93
C VAL A 99 9.62 -4.07 -8.19
N ALA A 100 8.91 -5.13 -8.55
CA ALA A 100 7.73 -5.61 -7.83
C ALA A 100 8.12 -6.73 -6.86
N CYS A 101 7.82 -6.56 -5.58
CA CYS A 101 8.09 -7.52 -4.52
C CYS A 101 6.79 -7.93 -3.82
N ASP A 102 6.54 -9.24 -3.71
CA ASP A 102 5.38 -9.78 -3.01
C ASP A 102 5.67 -11.22 -2.56
N LEU A 103 4.93 -11.69 -1.56
CA LEU A 103 4.86 -13.11 -1.21
C LEU A 103 3.93 -13.88 -2.14
N LEU A 104 2.85 -13.25 -2.60
CA LEU A 104 1.81 -13.86 -3.42
C LEU A 104 2.26 -13.94 -4.89
N VAL A 105 2.33 -15.16 -5.41
CA VAL A 105 2.79 -15.43 -6.80
C VAL A 105 1.67 -15.97 -7.70
N ASP A 106 0.44 -15.91 -7.24
CA ASP A 106 -0.74 -16.38 -7.96
C ASP A 106 -0.81 -15.76 -9.38
N PRO A 107 -1.22 -16.52 -10.42
CA PRO A 107 -1.26 -16.03 -11.80
C PRO A 107 -2.38 -15.00 -12.07
N VAL A 108 -3.35 -14.87 -11.17
CA VAL A 108 -4.51 -13.98 -11.31
C VAL A 108 -4.39 -12.76 -10.43
N ILE A 109 -4.08 -12.95 -9.15
CA ILE A 109 -4.11 -11.90 -8.14
C ILE A 109 -2.72 -11.50 -7.60
N GLY A 110 -1.69 -12.27 -7.92
CA GLY A 110 -0.31 -12.07 -7.45
C GLY A 110 0.66 -11.71 -8.57
N LEU A 111 1.96 -11.78 -8.27
CA LEU A 111 3.06 -11.44 -9.19
C LEU A 111 3.03 -12.22 -10.52
N GLY A 112 2.34 -13.37 -10.57
CA GLY A 112 2.16 -14.11 -11.82
C GLY A 112 1.37 -13.33 -12.88
N ARG A 113 0.40 -12.51 -12.46
CA ARG A 113 -0.37 -11.63 -13.34
C ARG A 113 0.50 -10.53 -13.98
N GLY A 114 1.63 -10.20 -13.42
CA GLY A 114 2.58 -9.25 -14.00
C GLY A 114 3.01 -9.58 -15.43
N ARG A 115 2.88 -10.82 -15.90
CA ARG A 115 3.07 -11.18 -17.30
C ARG A 115 2.13 -10.44 -18.27
N PHE A 116 0.95 -10.07 -17.80
CA PHE A 116 0.01 -9.27 -18.57
C PHE A 116 0.60 -7.88 -18.85
N PHE A 117 1.18 -7.24 -17.86
CA PHE A 117 1.78 -5.92 -17.97
C PHE A 117 3.09 -5.96 -18.78
N GLU A 118 3.94 -6.99 -18.62
CA GLU A 118 5.19 -7.18 -19.36
C GLU A 118 4.98 -7.28 -20.89
N ARG A 119 3.88 -7.86 -21.34
CA ARG A 119 3.56 -7.95 -22.78
C ARG A 119 3.27 -6.59 -23.41
N ARG A 120 3.00 -5.58 -22.60
CA ARG A 120 2.58 -4.22 -23.01
C ARG A 120 3.65 -3.18 -22.78
N ALA A 121 4.70 -3.53 -22.04
CA ALA A 121 5.78 -2.64 -21.66
C ALA A 121 7.13 -3.35 -21.71
N VAL A 122 8.19 -2.65 -21.34
CA VAL A 122 9.52 -3.22 -21.15
C VAL A 122 9.50 -4.18 -19.96
N PRO A 123 10.23 -5.31 -19.99
CA PRO A 123 10.34 -6.21 -18.85
C PRO A 123 10.86 -5.52 -17.59
N TYR A 124 10.30 -5.86 -16.45
CA TYR A 124 10.71 -5.39 -15.13
C TYR A 124 10.93 -6.58 -14.18
N LEU A 125 11.59 -6.33 -13.06
CA LEU A 125 11.93 -7.37 -12.11
C LEU A 125 10.77 -7.65 -11.15
N ARG A 126 10.34 -8.92 -11.06
CA ARG A 126 9.39 -9.41 -10.06
C ARG A 126 10.09 -10.41 -9.15
N ILE A 127 9.97 -10.23 -7.84
CA ILE A 127 10.67 -11.04 -6.84
C ILE A 127 9.67 -11.53 -5.80
N GLN A 128 9.66 -12.85 -5.55
CA GLN A 128 8.96 -13.38 -4.38
C GLN A 128 9.85 -13.22 -3.15
N ALA A 129 9.47 -12.31 -2.24
CA ALA A 129 10.17 -12.07 -0.99
C ALA A 129 9.23 -11.55 0.11
N ASP A 130 9.67 -11.67 1.36
CA ASP A 130 8.96 -11.17 2.52
C ASP A 130 9.27 -9.67 2.73
N GLY A 131 8.22 -8.84 2.85
CA GLY A 131 8.35 -7.40 3.10
C GLY A 131 9.00 -7.07 4.46
N GLU A 132 8.92 -7.98 5.44
CA GLU A 132 9.61 -7.83 6.73
C GLU A 132 11.10 -8.26 6.67
N ARG A 133 11.56 -8.78 5.52
CA ARG A 133 12.95 -9.20 5.29
C ARG A 133 13.31 -9.10 3.81
N LEU A 134 13.54 -7.90 3.35
CA LEU A 134 13.77 -7.62 1.94
C LEU A 134 15.19 -8.04 1.48
N PRO A 135 15.32 -8.77 0.37
CA PRO A 135 16.60 -9.31 -0.11
C PRO A 135 17.41 -8.27 -0.91
N PHE A 136 17.38 -7.02 -0.49
CA PHE A 136 18.09 -5.93 -1.16
C PHE A 136 19.12 -5.30 -0.24
N ALA A 137 20.19 -4.77 -0.82
CA ALA A 137 21.16 -3.96 -0.09
C ALA A 137 20.52 -2.65 0.44
N GLY A 138 21.07 -2.15 1.54
CA GLY A 138 20.60 -0.86 2.07
C GLY A 138 20.88 0.29 1.11
N GLY A 139 19.92 1.20 0.97
CA GLY A 139 20.05 2.39 0.12
C GLY A 139 20.00 2.14 -1.39
N THR A 140 19.41 1.02 -1.82
CA THR A 140 19.31 0.63 -3.23
C THR A 140 18.33 1.48 -4.02
N PHE A 141 17.20 1.90 -3.41
CA PHE A 141 16.08 2.52 -4.12
C PHE A 141 15.95 4.01 -3.82
N ASP A 142 15.52 4.77 -4.81
CA ASP A 142 15.15 6.18 -4.67
C ASP A 142 13.79 6.34 -4.00
N VAL A 143 12.86 5.49 -4.41
CA VAL A 143 11.48 5.42 -3.90
C VAL A 143 11.12 3.98 -3.54
N VAL A 144 10.56 3.80 -2.35
CA VAL A 144 9.97 2.53 -1.90
C VAL A 144 8.52 2.82 -1.54
N PHE A 145 7.59 2.04 -2.06
CA PHE A 145 6.19 2.23 -1.71
C PHE A 145 5.46 0.90 -1.54
N CYS A 146 4.33 0.98 -0.87
CA CYS A 146 3.35 -0.09 -0.74
C CYS A 146 1.94 0.48 -0.81
N VAL A 147 0.98 -0.35 -1.19
CA VAL A 147 -0.43 0.03 -1.32
C VAL A 147 -1.28 -0.95 -0.54
N ALA A 148 -1.97 -0.48 0.51
CA ALA A 148 -2.82 -1.32 1.36
C ALA A 148 -2.11 -2.62 1.79
N THR A 149 -0.90 -2.51 2.34
CA THR A 149 -0.01 -3.66 2.57
C THR A 149 0.51 -3.74 4.01
N LEU A 150 0.80 -2.60 4.65
CA LEU A 150 1.42 -2.60 5.98
C LEU A 150 0.54 -3.23 7.06
N HIS A 151 -0.77 -3.21 6.88
CA HIS A 151 -1.71 -3.81 7.83
C HIS A 151 -1.70 -5.35 7.80
N HIS A 152 -1.11 -5.96 6.77
CA HIS A 152 -0.85 -7.41 6.71
C HIS A 152 0.45 -7.82 7.40
N ALA A 153 1.31 -6.88 7.80
CA ALA A 153 2.55 -7.21 8.48
C ALA A 153 2.29 -7.92 9.82
N LEU A 154 3.00 -9.01 10.08
CA LEU A 154 3.01 -9.63 11.41
C LEU A 154 3.77 -8.75 12.40
N ASP A 155 4.83 -8.08 11.94
CA ASP A 155 5.55 -7.05 12.68
C ASP A 155 5.65 -5.79 11.82
N LEU A 156 4.74 -4.84 12.06
CA LEU A 156 4.73 -3.55 11.38
C LEU A 156 6.08 -2.83 11.50
N ARG A 157 6.75 -2.94 12.66
CA ARG A 157 8.02 -2.28 12.88
C ARG A 157 9.12 -2.89 12.02
N ALA A 158 9.22 -4.21 11.96
CA ALA A 158 10.19 -4.91 11.13
C ALA A 158 10.00 -4.55 9.65
N MET A 159 8.75 -4.52 9.18
CA MET A 159 8.45 -4.16 7.79
C MET A 159 8.87 -2.71 7.48
N VAL A 160 8.52 -1.76 8.32
CA VAL A 160 8.89 -0.34 8.12
C VAL A 160 10.41 -0.13 8.23
N ASP A 161 11.10 -0.84 9.13
CA ASP A 161 12.56 -0.80 9.23
C ASP A 161 13.23 -1.31 7.95
N GLU A 162 12.68 -2.33 7.28
CA GLU A 162 13.16 -2.83 6.00
C GLU A 162 12.92 -1.84 4.85
N LEU A 163 11.72 -1.24 4.78
CA LEU A 163 11.46 -0.17 3.79
C LEU A 163 12.47 0.98 3.97
N ALA A 164 12.69 1.40 5.21
CA ALA A 164 13.66 2.45 5.54
C ALA A 164 15.11 2.03 5.22
N ARG A 165 15.46 0.77 5.41
CA ARG A 165 16.81 0.25 5.14
C ARG A 165 17.13 0.27 3.66
N VAL A 166 16.19 -0.16 2.81
CA VAL A 166 16.44 -0.33 1.38
C VAL A 166 16.29 0.96 0.58
N VAL A 167 15.54 1.96 1.07
CA VAL A 167 15.51 3.29 0.44
C VAL A 167 16.81 4.03 0.74
N ARG A 168 17.34 4.82 -0.20
CA ARG A 168 18.55 5.64 0.03
C ARG A 168 18.30 6.83 0.95
N ARG A 169 19.35 7.42 1.51
CA ARG A 169 19.25 8.69 2.26
C ARG A 169 18.65 9.77 1.36
N GLY A 170 17.70 10.53 1.89
CA GLY A 170 16.94 11.53 1.14
C GLY A 170 15.87 10.95 0.20
N GLY A 171 15.85 9.64 0.00
CA GLY A 171 14.80 8.94 -0.75
C GLY A 171 13.47 8.91 -0.01
N VAL A 172 12.44 8.39 -0.65
CA VAL A 172 11.05 8.44 -0.19
C VAL A 172 10.52 7.03 0.10
N VAL A 173 9.87 6.89 1.25
CA VAL A 173 8.98 5.76 1.54
C VAL A 173 7.55 6.27 1.54
N ALA A 174 6.66 5.60 0.77
CA ALA A 174 5.24 5.91 0.73
C ALA A 174 4.41 4.67 1.06
N ALA A 175 3.50 4.81 2.02
CA ALA A 175 2.46 3.84 2.31
C ALA A 175 1.13 4.44 1.85
N LEU A 176 0.50 3.83 0.86
CA LEU A 176 -0.68 4.37 0.19
C LEU A 176 -1.94 3.61 0.62
N ASN A 177 -2.97 4.35 0.96
CA ASN A 177 -4.29 3.81 1.33
C ASN A 177 -4.23 2.71 2.41
N GLU A 178 -3.38 2.91 3.42
CA GLU A 178 -3.32 1.99 4.57
C GLU A 178 -4.52 2.14 5.48
N GLY A 179 -5.11 1.01 5.88
CA GLY A 179 -6.20 1.01 6.85
C GLY A 179 -5.77 1.61 8.18
N THR A 180 -6.51 2.61 8.65
CA THR A 180 -6.31 3.21 9.99
C THR A 180 -7.58 3.17 10.81
N ARG A 181 -7.44 3.11 12.13
CA ARG A 181 -8.55 3.19 13.07
C ARG A 181 -8.43 4.38 14.01
N ALA A 182 -9.58 4.89 14.42
CA ALA A 182 -9.65 5.84 15.51
C ALA A 182 -9.25 5.19 16.84
N PRO A 183 -8.80 5.97 17.85
CA PRO A 183 -8.38 5.43 19.14
C PRO A 183 -9.46 4.62 19.89
N TYR A 184 -10.73 4.93 19.64
CA TYR A 184 -11.88 4.26 20.25
C TYR A 184 -12.39 3.05 19.45
N ALA A 185 -11.91 2.85 18.22
CA ALA A 185 -12.34 1.74 17.36
C ALA A 185 -11.54 0.46 17.68
N SER A 186 -12.17 -0.70 17.45
CA SER A 186 -11.51 -2.00 17.58
C SER A 186 -10.32 -2.14 16.64
N VAL A 187 -9.36 -2.97 16.98
CA VAL A 187 -8.29 -3.40 16.07
C VAL A 187 -8.85 -4.27 14.94
N ASP A 188 -9.98 -4.91 15.19
CA ASP A 188 -10.69 -5.76 14.24
C ASP A 188 -11.76 -4.94 13.53
N ASN A 189 -11.49 -4.52 12.29
CA ASN A 189 -12.49 -3.87 11.46
C ASN A 189 -13.62 -4.87 11.13
N PRO A 190 -14.89 -4.59 11.47
CA PRO A 190 -16.00 -5.48 11.13
C PRO A 190 -16.14 -5.75 9.63
N GLU A 191 -15.79 -4.80 8.78
CA GLU A 191 -15.83 -4.96 7.31
C GLU A 191 -14.85 -6.02 6.80
N GLN A 192 -13.80 -6.32 7.56
CA GLN A 192 -12.77 -7.32 7.26
C GLN A 192 -12.94 -8.61 8.10
N ALA A 193 -14.13 -8.84 8.66
CA ALA A 193 -14.38 -10.02 9.49
C ALA A 193 -14.25 -11.32 8.69
N HIS A 194 -14.65 -11.31 7.43
CA HIS A 194 -14.60 -12.48 6.56
C HIS A 194 -13.14 -12.88 6.25
N GLU A 195 -12.30 -11.94 5.90
CA GLU A 195 -10.87 -12.12 5.65
C GLU A 195 -10.18 -12.79 6.85
N ARG A 196 -10.47 -12.31 8.04
CA ARG A 196 -9.93 -12.92 9.28
C ARG A 196 -10.41 -14.34 9.50
N THR A 197 -11.67 -14.69 9.13
CA THR A 197 -12.15 -16.08 9.24
C THR A 197 -11.41 -17.03 8.30
N LEU A 198 -10.89 -16.53 7.19
CA LEU A 198 -10.03 -17.26 6.26
C LEU A 198 -8.56 -17.31 6.74
N GLY A 199 -8.24 -16.66 7.84
CA GLY A 199 -6.88 -16.62 8.42
C GLY A 199 -5.96 -15.56 7.80
N ILE A 200 -6.53 -14.60 7.08
CA ILE A 200 -5.79 -13.44 6.57
C ILE A 200 -5.56 -12.46 7.71
N ASN A 201 -4.31 -11.96 7.84
CA ASN A 201 -3.96 -10.96 8.83
C ASN A 201 -4.46 -9.59 8.38
N GLU A 202 -5.56 -9.16 8.96
CA GLU A 202 -6.18 -7.85 8.73
C GLU A 202 -6.10 -7.02 10.02
N HIS A 203 -4.93 -6.42 10.26
CA HIS A 203 -4.65 -5.70 11.50
C HIS A 203 -4.70 -4.20 11.27
N VAL A 204 -5.81 -3.55 11.66
CA VAL A 204 -5.96 -2.11 11.45
C VAL A 204 -5.24 -1.32 12.54
N HIS A 205 -4.10 -0.75 12.18
CA HIS A 205 -3.30 0.08 13.08
C HIS A 205 -3.88 1.49 13.23
N SER A 206 -3.58 2.15 14.36
CA SER A 206 -3.85 3.58 14.47
C SER A 206 -2.83 4.39 13.64
N MET A 207 -3.21 5.59 13.20
CA MET A 207 -2.28 6.52 12.57
C MET A 207 -1.00 6.72 13.41
N TRP A 208 -1.14 6.78 14.74
CA TRP A 208 -0.01 6.96 15.64
C TRP A 208 0.94 5.76 15.66
N ALA A 209 0.43 4.55 15.43
CA ALA A 209 1.27 3.36 15.29
C ALA A 209 2.14 3.46 14.03
N TYR A 210 1.55 3.83 12.89
CA TYR A 210 2.31 4.09 11.65
C TYR A 210 3.34 5.20 11.84
N LEU A 211 2.94 6.36 12.37
CA LEU A 211 3.87 7.48 12.59
C LEU A 211 5.03 7.12 13.53
N ARG A 212 4.75 6.31 14.56
CA ARG A 212 5.80 5.82 15.48
C ARG A 212 6.74 4.84 14.77
N ALA A 213 6.23 3.89 13.99
CA ALA A 213 7.04 2.95 13.24
C ALA A 213 7.96 3.69 12.25
N PHE A 214 7.40 4.62 11.46
CA PHE A 214 8.17 5.44 10.54
C PHE A 214 9.23 6.30 11.24
N GLY A 215 8.84 7.01 12.30
CA GLY A 215 9.77 7.86 13.06
C GLY A 215 10.92 7.07 13.68
N SER A 216 10.63 5.88 14.23
CA SER A 216 11.64 5.00 14.82
C SER A 216 12.59 4.40 13.79
N ALA A 217 12.15 4.22 12.54
CA ALA A 217 12.97 3.77 11.43
C ALA A 217 13.80 4.92 10.78
N GLY A 218 13.78 6.12 11.35
CA GLY A 218 14.47 7.29 10.81
C GLY A 218 13.79 7.94 9.59
N LEU A 219 12.54 7.61 9.37
CA LEU A 219 11.71 8.20 8.33
C LEU A 219 10.99 9.45 8.88
N ARG A 220 11.19 10.58 8.22
CA ARG A 220 10.50 11.83 8.57
C ARG A 220 9.26 11.99 7.71
N PRO A 221 8.04 11.96 8.25
CA PRO A 221 6.82 12.25 7.51
C PRO A 221 6.91 13.64 6.85
N VAL A 222 6.56 13.71 5.57
CA VAL A 222 6.55 14.96 4.80
C VAL A 222 5.15 15.27 4.28
N ARG A 223 4.28 14.25 4.18
CA ARG A 223 2.89 14.42 3.78
C ARG A 223 2.03 13.29 4.32
N LEU A 224 0.83 13.66 4.74
CA LEU A 224 -0.25 12.76 5.13
C LEU A 224 -1.46 13.13 4.29
N GLU A 225 -2.01 12.16 3.59
CA GLU A 225 -3.27 12.28 2.86
C GLU A 225 -4.21 11.20 3.34
N TYR A 226 -5.48 11.46 3.21
CA TYR A 226 -6.46 10.55 3.68
C TYR A 226 -7.56 10.31 2.63
N ALA A 227 -8.13 9.12 2.63
CA ALA A 227 -8.93 8.60 1.54
C ALA A 227 -10.20 9.42 1.24
N GLU A 228 -10.78 9.98 2.29
CA GLU A 228 -11.95 10.84 2.13
C GLU A 228 -11.48 12.29 2.13
N GLY A 229 -11.46 12.91 0.98
CA GLY A 229 -10.98 14.28 0.82
C GLY A 229 -11.64 15.28 1.76
N PRO A 230 -11.04 16.47 1.93
CA PRO A 230 -11.57 17.55 2.78
C PRO A 230 -13.04 17.88 2.53
N GLU A 231 -13.53 17.64 1.32
CA GLU A 231 -14.92 17.90 0.91
C GLU A 231 -15.93 16.98 1.60
N GLU A 232 -15.62 15.69 1.73
CA GLU A 232 -16.45 14.72 2.42
C GLU A 232 -16.57 15.05 3.91
N LEU A 233 -15.46 15.44 4.52
CA LEU A 233 -15.43 15.91 5.89
C LEU A 233 -16.18 17.21 6.10
N ALA A 234 -16.10 18.14 5.15
CA ALA A 234 -16.82 19.40 5.21
C ALA A 234 -18.35 19.20 5.23
N ARG A 235 -18.83 18.09 4.65
CA ARG A 235 -20.24 17.69 4.67
C ARG A 235 -20.68 17.17 6.04
N ARG A 236 -19.78 16.70 6.89
CA ARG A 236 -20.11 16.21 8.23
C ARG A 236 -20.27 17.38 9.22
N ARG A 237 -21.38 17.39 9.93
CA ARG A 237 -21.86 18.52 10.74
C ARG A 237 -20.86 19.04 11.78
N ILE A 238 -20.16 18.16 12.47
CA ILE A 238 -19.18 18.52 13.52
C ILE A 238 -17.78 18.73 12.92
N ALA A 239 -17.28 17.78 12.14
CA ALA A 239 -15.96 17.85 11.53
C ALA A 239 -15.83 19.04 10.56
N GLY A 240 -16.84 19.29 9.73
CA GLY A 240 -16.87 20.44 8.83
C GLY A 240 -16.91 21.80 9.55
N ARG A 241 -17.49 21.86 10.76
CA ARG A 241 -17.52 23.07 11.58
C ARG A 241 -16.14 23.38 12.19
N LEU A 242 -15.45 22.36 12.64
CA LEU A 242 -14.12 22.47 13.26
C LEU A 242 -13.02 22.71 12.23
N LEU A 243 -13.14 22.14 11.03
CA LEU A 243 -12.31 22.46 9.88
C LEU A 243 -12.41 23.95 9.50
N ARG A 244 -13.62 24.49 9.42
CA ARG A 244 -13.85 25.91 9.11
C ARG A 244 -13.32 26.86 10.19
N LEU A 245 -13.23 26.39 11.42
CA LEU A 245 -12.69 27.16 12.54
C LEU A 245 -11.16 27.02 12.69
N GLY A 246 -10.49 26.22 11.84
CA GLY A 246 -9.04 26.08 11.80
C GLY A 246 -8.43 25.38 13.01
N TYR A 247 -9.21 24.68 13.82
CA TYR A 247 -8.73 24.12 15.09
C TYR A 247 -7.81 22.91 14.95
N LEU A 248 -7.81 22.22 13.80
CA LEU A 248 -6.91 21.08 13.55
C LEU A 248 -6.64 20.94 12.04
N PRO A 249 -5.46 20.42 11.65
CA PRO A 249 -5.23 20.01 10.27
C PRO A 249 -6.31 19.03 9.82
N ALA A 250 -6.84 19.23 8.62
CA ALA A 250 -7.94 18.45 8.05
C ALA A 250 -7.73 16.94 8.18
N THR A 251 -6.50 16.48 7.95
CA THR A 251 -6.09 15.09 8.03
C THR A 251 -6.25 14.46 9.43
N LEU A 252 -5.88 15.19 10.48
CA LEU A 252 -5.99 14.71 11.86
C LEU A 252 -7.45 14.58 12.30
N TRP A 253 -8.28 15.50 11.82
CA TRP A 253 -9.72 15.49 12.13
C TRP A 253 -10.44 14.36 11.44
N ALA A 254 -10.10 14.10 10.25
CA ALA A 254 -10.67 13.04 9.45
C ALA A 254 -10.46 11.66 10.09
N LEU A 255 -9.24 11.39 10.51
CA LEU A 255 -8.89 10.12 11.17
C LEU A 255 -9.59 9.92 12.52
N ASN A 256 -10.06 11.00 13.17
CA ASN A 256 -10.85 10.92 14.40
C ASN A 256 -12.37 10.94 14.17
N ALA A 257 -12.83 11.36 12.98
CA ALA A 257 -14.25 11.44 12.67
C ALA A 257 -14.82 10.09 12.21
N TYR A 258 -13.97 9.19 11.74
CA TYR A 258 -14.34 7.86 11.26
C TYR A 258 -13.70 6.79 12.13
N PRO A 259 -14.45 5.73 12.49
CA PRO A 259 -13.86 4.60 13.21
C PRO A 259 -12.73 3.96 12.42
N TYR A 260 -12.90 3.87 11.09
CA TYR A 260 -11.90 3.35 10.15
C TYR A 260 -11.78 4.27 8.94
N ALA A 261 -10.56 4.44 8.44
CA ALA A 261 -10.26 5.28 7.27
C ALA A 261 -9.00 4.79 6.56
N GLY A 262 -8.83 5.15 5.28
CA GLY A 262 -7.57 4.95 4.55
C GLY A 262 -6.62 6.12 4.78
N LEU A 263 -5.33 5.85 4.90
CA LEU A 263 -4.25 6.83 5.07
C LEU A 263 -3.17 6.63 4.01
N SER A 264 -2.77 7.69 3.34
CA SER A 264 -1.53 7.71 2.57
C SER A 264 -0.48 8.54 3.31
N LEU A 265 0.66 7.92 3.61
CA LEU A 265 1.77 8.49 4.36
C LEU A 265 3.02 8.52 3.48
N PHE A 266 3.58 9.70 3.29
CA PHE A 266 4.84 9.91 2.58
C PHE A 266 5.90 10.39 3.55
N ALA A 267 7.08 9.76 3.53
CA ALA A 267 8.18 10.10 4.42
C ALA A 267 9.53 10.07 3.69
N ARG A 268 10.48 10.88 4.15
CA ARG A 268 11.87 10.89 3.64
C ARG A 268 12.81 10.25 4.64
N ARG A 269 13.74 9.44 4.14
CA ARG A 269 14.84 8.91 4.95
C ARG A 269 15.84 10.02 5.27
N ARG A 270 16.19 10.16 6.55
CA ARG A 270 17.22 11.09 7.04
C ARG A 270 18.62 10.68 6.65
#